data_57f924ce8089727c1b65149e72e1df14
#
_entry.id   57f924ce8089727c1b65149e72e1df14
#
_cell.length_a   1.000
_cell.length_b   1.000
_cell.length_c   1.000
_cell.angle_alpha   90.00
_cell.angle_beta   90.00
_cell.angle_gamma   90.00
#
_symmetry.space_group_name_H-M   'P 1'
#
loop_
_entity.id
_entity.type
_entity.pdbx_description
1 polymer ?
#
loop_
_entity_poly.entity_id
_entity_poly.type
_entity_poly.pdbx_seq_one_letter_code
_entity_poly.pdbx_strand_id
1 'polypeptide(L)'
;KTLSSIALTQVVWLSAVPALAHKTHKPNIVYIMCDDMGYGDLACYGQRYILTPNIDRLASDGMRFTQAYAGAPVSAPSRACFMTGQHSGHTEVRGNKEYWSAKNTVLYGNNRDFAIVGQHPYDPNHVIIPEILKANGYQTGMFGKWAGGYEGSESTPDKRGIDEFFGYICQFQAHLYYPNFLNSYSRSLGDKGVKRVVLEDNIAYPMFGDDYSKRQSYSADLIHQHALQWLKKQTADKPFLGIFTYTLPHAELAQPNDSLLAFYKRRFFTDKTWGGQEASRYNAVVHTHAQFAAMITRLDAYVGEIVNVLKQKGLDDNTIVIFTSDNGPHEEGGADPSFFNRDGKLR
;
A
#
# COMPACT_ATOMS: atom_id res chain seq x y z
N LYS A 1 48.98 78.79 1.99
CA LYS A 1 48.60 77.64 1.10
C LYS A 1 47.70 76.69 1.91
N THR A 2 46.44 76.87 1.73
CA THR A 2 45.36 76.04 2.35
C THR A 2 44.93 74.93 1.39
N LEU A 3 45.05 73.72 1.85
CA LEU A 3 44.59 72.56 1.16
C LEU A 3 43.15 72.20 1.69
N SER A 4 42.16 72.40 0.83
CA SER A 4 40.80 71.96 1.12
C SER A 4 40.62 70.46 0.80
N SER A 5 40.31 69.71 1.83
CA SER A 5 39.93 68.26 1.68
C SER A 5 38.44 68.13 1.28
N ILE A 6 38.20 67.66 0.11
CA ILE A 6 36.84 67.27 -0.34
C ILE A 6 36.59 65.86 0.15
N ALA A 7 35.67 65.70 1.11
CA ALA A 7 35.19 64.39 1.54
C ALA A 7 34.06 63.90 0.57
N LEU A 8 34.31 62.81 -0.18
CA LEU A 8 33.31 62.15 -1.00
C LEU A 8 32.51 61.19 -0.12
N THR A 9 31.26 61.56 0.16
CA THR A 9 30.31 60.68 0.86
C THR A 9 29.67 59.74 -0.18
N GLN A 10 30.07 58.46 -0.17
CA GLN A 10 29.37 57.43 -0.95
C GLN A 10 28.07 57.06 -0.23
N VAL A 11 26.95 57.39 -0.83
CA VAL A 11 25.61 56.91 -0.40
C VAL A 11 25.40 55.54 -1.00
N VAL A 12 25.53 54.49 -0.18
CA VAL A 12 25.18 53.11 -0.54
C VAL A 12 23.65 52.99 -0.46
N TRP A 13 23.00 52.92 -1.62
CA TRP A 13 21.60 52.52 -1.69
C TRP A 13 21.51 51.03 -1.45
N LEU A 14 21.12 50.60 -0.24
CA LEU A 14 20.63 49.25 0.01
C LEU A 14 19.21 49.17 -0.58
N SER A 15 19.10 48.61 -1.79
CA SER A 15 17.82 48.15 -2.31
C SER A 15 17.37 46.98 -1.45
N ALA A 16 16.39 47.19 -0.58
CA ALA A 16 15.69 46.11 0.09
C ALA A 16 14.96 45.30 -0.97
N VAL A 17 15.53 44.17 -1.38
CA VAL A 17 14.83 43.17 -2.12
C VAL A 17 13.73 42.64 -1.18
N PRO A 18 12.44 42.80 -1.50
CA PRO A 18 11.42 42.19 -0.67
C PRO A 18 11.68 40.68 -0.65
N ALA A 19 11.99 40.14 0.51
CA ALA A 19 12.00 38.72 0.72
C ALA A 19 10.57 38.25 0.42
N LEU A 20 10.37 37.68 -0.76
CA LEU A 20 9.16 36.92 -1.07
C LEU A 20 9.10 35.82 -0.01
N ALA A 21 8.25 36.04 0.99
CA ALA A 21 7.91 35.00 1.94
C ALA A 21 7.34 33.85 1.10
N HIS A 22 8.17 32.86 0.77
CA HIS A 22 7.71 31.60 0.23
C HIS A 22 6.71 31.08 1.26
N LYS A 23 5.42 31.12 0.94
CA LYS A 23 4.44 30.32 1.67
C LYS A 23 4.98 28.91 1.64
N THR A 24 5.54 28.45 2.74
CA THR A 24 5.95 27.04 2.88
C THR A 24 4.67 26.20 2.83
N HIS A 25 4.34 25.75 1.66
CA HIS A 25 3.23 24.80 1.50
C HIS A 25 3.63 23.51 2.21
N LYS A 26 2.75 23.00 3.09
CA LYS A 26 2.92 21.68 3.69
C LYS A 26 3.08 20.66 2.56
N PRO A 27 4.07 19.75 2.60
CA PRO A 27 4.24 18.78 1.53
C PRO A 27 3.07 17.80 1.49
N ASN A 28 2.71 17.34 0.32
CA ASN A 28 1.87 16.17 0.17
C ASN A 28 2.66 14.92 0.58
N ILE A 29 1.97 13.90 1.03
CA ILE A 29 2.58 12.63 1.44
C ILE A 29 1.89 11.49 0.70
N VAL A 30 2.66 10.73 -0.05
CA VAL A 30 2.28 9.49 -0.71
C VAL A 30 3.07 8.36 -0.05
N TYR A 31 2.38 7.49 0.67
CA TYR A 31 2.98 6.36 1.36
C TYR A 31 2.49 5.06 0.73
N ILE A 32 3.39 4.34 0.08
CA ILE A 32 3.12 3.09 -0.63
C ILE A 32 3.73 1.96 0.18
N MET A 33 2.87 1.09 0.71
CA MET A 33 3.26 -0.09 1.50
C MET A 33 2.81 -1.34 0.76
N CYS A 34 3.73 -2.23 0.46
CA CYS A 34 3.41 -3.58 -0.01
C CYS A 34 3.37 -4.59 1.15
N ASP A 35 3.01 -5.83 0.87
CA ASP A 35 2.78 -6.89 1.85
C ASP A 35 3.75 -8.05 1.58
N ASP A 36 4.53 -8.45 2.58
CA ASP A 36 5.49 -9.56 2.50
C ASP A 36 6.58 -9.43 1.42
N MET A 37 6.95 -8.22 1.03
CA MET A 37 8.05 -8.02 0.08
C MET A 37 9.39 -8.08 0.79
N GLY A 38 10.29 -8.91 0.28
CA GLY A 38 11.65 -9.03 0.77
C GLY A 38 12.57 -7.91 0.25
N TYR A 39 13.66 -7.66 0.98
CA TYR A 39 14.70 -6.71 0.59
C TYR A 39 15.26 -7.03 -0.80
N GLY A 40 15.47 -8.32 -1.10
CA GLY A 40 16.04 -8.79 -2.36
C GLY A 40 15.04 -8.90 -3.52
N ASP A 41 13.79 -8.50 -3.35
CA ASP A 41 12.76 -8.59 -4.40
C ASP A 41 12.84 -7.46 -5.43
N LEU A 42 13.61 -6.39 -5.15
CA LEU A 42 13.76 -5.21 -6.01
C LEU A 42 15.13 -5.15 -6.69
N ALA A 43 15.16 -4.70 -7.96
CA ALA A 43 16.41 -4.67 -8.72
C ALA A 43 17.39 -3.62 -8.16
N CYS A 44 16.93 -2.52 -7.59
CA CYS A 44 17.79 -1.56 -6.88
C CYS A 44 18.49 -2.15 -5.64
N TYR A 45 18.05 -3.30 -5.15
CA TYR A 45 18.69 -4.07 -4.08
C TYR A 45 19.34 -5.37 -4.57
N GLY A 46 19.38 -5.60 -5.89
CA GLY A 46 20.15 -6.68 -6.52
C GLY A 46 19.31 -7.82 -7.12
N GLN A 47 17.99 -7.69 -7.20
CA GLN A 47 17.13 -8.64 -7.90
C GLN A 47 17.47 -8.67 -9.40
N ARG A 48 17.57 -9.88 -9.98
CA ARG A 48 17.98 -10.07 -11.39
C ARG A 48 16.88 -10.69 -12.26
N TYR A 49 15.87 -11.26 -11.64
CA TYR A 49 14.82 -12.00 -12.33
C TYR A 49 13.53 -11.23 -12.47
N ILE A 50 13.27 -10.28 -11.58
CA ILE A 50 12.04 -9.50 -11.49
C ILE A 50 12.31 -8.08 -11.97
N LEU A 51 11.44 -7.54 -12.81
CA LEU A 51 11.57 -6.19 -13.36
C LEU A 51 10.85 -5.17 -12.47
N THR A 52 11.61 -4.19 -11.96
CA THR A 52 11.07 -3.12 -11.09
C THR A 52 11.55 -1.71 -11.51
N PRO A 53 11.46 -1.34 -12.81
CA PRO A 53 12.09 -0.12 -13.32
C PRO A 53 11.55 1.17 -12.70
N ASN A 54 10.28 1.23 -12.28
CA ASN A 54 9.68 2.43 -11.70
C ASN A 54 10.12 2.63 -10.24
N ILE A 55 10.15 1.55 -9.45
CA ILE A 55 10.64 1.58 -8.07
C ILE A 55 12.16 1.85 -8.06
N ASP A 56 12.91 1.23 -8.99
CA ASP A 56 14.34 1.49 -9.15
C ASP A 56 14.61 2.95 -9.50
N ARG A 57 13.75 3.55 -10.34
CA ARG A 57 13.80 4.97 -10.66
C ARG A 57 13.55 5.83 -9.43
N LEU A 58 12.51 5.51 -8.66
CA LEU A 58 12.21 6.21 -7.41
C LEU A 58 13.42 6.13 -6.44
N ALA A 59 14.08 4.98 -6.36
CA ALA A 59 15.27 4.78 -5.55
C ALA A 59 16.49 5.57 -6.04
N SER A 60 16.65 5.75 -7.36
CA SER A 60 17.75 6.51 -7.96
C SER A 60 17.55 8.02 -7.88
N ASP A 61 16.30 8.47 -7.98
CA ASP A 61 15.94 9.89 -7.93
C ASP A 61 15.83 10.40 -6.48
N GLY A 62 15.79 9.50 -5.49
CA GLY A 62 15.58 9.79 -4.08
C GLY A 62 16.60 9.17 -3.14
N MET A 63 16.14 8.79 -1.95
CA MET A 63 16.97 8.18 -0.91
C MET A 63 16.64 6.69 -0.79
N ARG A 64 17.64 5.83 -0.98
CA ARG A 64 17.55 4.39 -0.80
C ARG A 64 18.12 3.98 0.55
N PHE A 65 17.29 3.41 1.41
CA PHE A 65 17.70 2.91 2.72
C PHE A 65 18.29 1.50 2.59
N THR A 66 19.51 1.30 3.07
CA THR A 66 20.19 0.01 3.07
C THR A 66 20.00 -0.77 4.36
N GLN A 67 19.49 -0.10 5.41
CA GLN A 67 19.13 -0.69 6.70
C GLN A 67 17.87 0.00 7.22
N ALA A 68 16.71 -0.57 6.85
CA ALA A 68 15.41 -0.16 7.35
C ALA A 68 14.63 -1.43 7.72
N TYR A 69 14.01 -1.41 8.89
CA TYR A 69 13.37 -2.59 9.46
C TYR A 69 11.92 -2.28 9.76
N ALA A 70 11.04 -3.25 9.48
CA ALA A 70 9.64 -3.17 9.85
C ALA A 70 9.44 -3.23 11.37
N GLY A 71 8.37 -2.68 11.88
CA GLY A 71 8.06 -2.64 13.30
C GLY A 71 7.78 -4.01 13.93
N ALA A 72 7.40 -5.00 13.11
CA ALA A 72 7.15 -6.39 13.51
C ALA A 72 7.30 -7.31 12.30
N PRO A 73 7.48 -8.64 12.52
CA PRO A 73 7.70 -9.60 11.43
C PRO A 73 6.42 -10.08 10.73
N VAL A 74 5.24 -9.58 11.12
CA VAL A 74 3.93 -9.91 10.52
C VAL A 74 3.05 -8.67 10.41
N SER A 75 2.08 -8.74 9.49
CA SER A 75 1.33 -7.58 8.99
C SER A 75 0.62 -6.74 10.05
N ALA A 76 -0.31 -7.29 10.85
CA ALA A 76 -1.14 -6.47 11.73
C ALA A 76 -0.33 -5.67 12.76
N PRO A 77 0.63 -6.24 13.51
CA PRO A 77 1.44 -5.47 14.44
C PRO A 77 2.39 -4.49 13.75
N SER A 78 2.95 -4.82 12.57
CA SER A 78 3.79 -3.88 11.84
C SER A 78 2.99 -2.67 11.34
N ARG A 79 1.79 -2.90 10.81
CA ARG A 79 0.87 -1.81 10.42
C ARG A 79 0.43 -0.97 11.61
N ALA A 80 0.25 -1.59 12.80
CA ALA A 80 -0.03 -0.86 14.03
C ALA A 80 1.16 0.03 14.44
N CYS A 81 2.40 -0.47 14.35
CA CYS A 81 3.59 0.35 14.58
C CYS A 81 3.64 1.56 13.65
N PHE A 82 3.38 1.35 12.35
CA PHE A 82 3.31 2.44 11.38
C PHE A 82 2.23 3.45 11.72
N MET A 83 0.99 3.00 11.93
CA MET A 83 -0.15 3.89 12.16
C MET A 83 -0.04 4.69 13.46
N THR A 84 0.48 4.07 14.53
CA THR A 84 0.57 4.71 15.86
C THR A 84 1.91 5.42 16.09
N GLY A 85 2.93 5.16 15.27
CA GLY A 85 4.31 5.62 15.52
C GLY A 85 4.95 4.98 16.75
N GLN A 86 4.39 3.88 17.26
CA GLN A 86 4.86 3.19 18.46
C GLN A 86 5.67 1.94 18.10
N HIS A 87 6.67 1.63 18.91
CA HIS A 87 7.40 0.36 18.83
C HIS A 87 6.48 -0.81 19.20
N SER A 88 6.68 -1.99 18.60
CA SER A 88 5.86 -3.19 18.82
C SER A 88 5.73 -3.63 20.29
N GLY A 89 6.67 -3.23 21.15
CA GLY A 89 6.58 -3.42 22.60
C GLY A 89 5.56 -2.54 23.32
N HIS A 90 5.09 -1.48 22.65
CA HIS A 90 4.17 -0.48 23.22
C HIS A 90 2.78 -0.50 22.58
N THR A 91 2.63 -1.04 21.36
CA THR A 91 1.32 -1.16 20.73
C THR A 91 0.52 -2.31 21.36
N GLU A 92 -0.81 -2.18 21.37
CA GLU A 92 -1.73 -3.25 21.81
C GLU A 92 -1.84 -4.37 20.75
N VAL A 93 -1.60 -4.08 19.49
CA VAL A 93 -1.63 -5.04 18.40
C VAL A 93 -0.28 -5.74 18.30
N ARG A 94 -0.18 -6.95 18.86
CA ARG A 94 1.09 -7.71 18.95
C ARG A 94 1.14 -8.97 18.10
N GLY A 95 0.10 -9.22 17.30
CA GLY A 95 -0.02 -10.37 16.42
C GLY A 95 -1.25 -10.26 15.52
N ASN A 96 -1.40 -11.24 14.63
CA ASN A 96 -2.53 -11.31 13.69
C ASN A 96 -3.79 -11.89 14.38
N LYS A 97 -4.23 -11.29 15.48
CA LYS A 97 -5.45 -11.74 16.18
C LYS A 97 -6.68 -11.45 15.32
N GLU A 98 -7.43 -12.49 15.02
CA GLU A 98 -8.61 -12.44 14.16
C GLU A 98 -9.89 -12.38 14.98
N TYR A 99 -10.90 -11.70 14.43
CA TYR A 99 -12.25 -11.61 14.94
C TYR A 99 -13.21 -12.30 13.99
N TRP A 100 -14.20 -13.01 14.52
CA TRP A 100 -15.10 -13.88 13.80
C TRP A 100 -16.55 -13.39 13.92
N SER A 101 -17.35 -13.57 12.86
CA SER A 101 -18.78 -13.30 12.87
C SER A 101 -19.54 -14.33 12.07
N ALA A 102 -20.50 -15.01 12.70
CA ALA A 102 -21.39 -15.96 12.02
C ALA A 102 -22.19 -15.33 10.86
N LYS A 103 -22.40 -14.01 10.86
CA LYS A 103 -23.10 -13.29 9.79
C LYS A 103 -22.33 -13.28 8.47
N ASN A 104 -21.03 -13.50 8.48
CA ASN A 104 -20.20 -13.52 7.27
C ASN A 104 -20.27 -14.87 6.52
N THR A 105 -20.71 -15.94 7.16
CA THR A 105 -20.85 -17.26 6.53
C THR A 105 -21.80 -17.25 5.32
N VAL A 106 -22.75 -16.32 5.30
CA VAL A 106 -23.70 -16.16 4.17
C VAL A 106 -23.00 -15.76 2.87
N LEU A 107 -21.87 -15.00 2.95
CA LEU A 107 -21.14 -14.51 1.77
C LEU A 107 -20.07 -15.48 1.28
N TYR A 108 -19.62 -16.38 2.14
CA TYR A 108 -18.47 -17.26 1.88
C TYR A 108 -18.77 -18.75 1.98
N GLY A 109 -20.05 -19.12 2.17
CA GLY A 109 -20.47 -20.51 2.39
C GLY A 109 -20.16 -21.00 3.81
N ASN A 110 -20.34 -22.30 4.06
CA ASN A 110 -20.19 -22.91 5.39
C ASN A 110 -18.72 -23.06 5.85
N ASN A 111 -17.77 -22.47 5.17
CA ASN A 111 -16.36 -22.54 5.58
C ASN A 111 -16.12 -21.57 6.76
N ARG A 112 -15.73 -22.11 7.93
CA ARG A 112 -15.45 -21.36 9.16
C ARG A 112 -14.43 -20.23 8.97
N ASP A 113 -13.51 -20.40 8.06
CA ASP A 113 -12.40 -19.47 7.83
C ASP A 113 -12.85 -18.14 7.24
N PHE A 114 -14.00 -18.13 6.56
CA PHE A 114 -14.60 -16.91 5.99
C PHE A 114 -15.53 -16.16 6.96
N ALA A 115 -15.69 -16.67 8.16
CA ALA A 115 -16.33 -15.93 9.24
C ALA A 115 -15.39 -14.85 9.86
N ILE A 116 -14.12 -14.80 9.46
CA ILE A 116 -13.19 -13.75 9.90
C ILE A 116 -13.64 -12.41 9.30
N VAL A 117 -13.88 -11.45 10.20
CA VAL A 117 -14.37 -10.11 9.81
C VAL A 117 -13.30 -9.04 9.87
N GLY A 118 -12.16 -9.34 10.47
CA GLY A 118 -11.03 -8.41 10.60
C GLY A 118 -10.08 -8.80 11.74
N GLN A 119 -9.25 -7.86 12.12
CA GLN A 119 -8.18 -8.02 13.10
C GLN A 119 -8.46 -7.21 14.36
N HIS A 120 -7.54 -7.30 15.32
CA HIS A 120 -7.59 -6.50 16.55
C HIS A 120 -7.63 -5.00 16.20
N PRO A 121 -8.67 -4.26 16.70
CA PRO A 121 -8.79 -2.84 16.41
C PRO A 121 -7.69 -2.03 17.10
N TYR A 122 -7.27 -0.93 16.49
CA TYR A 122 -6.43 0.06 17.18
C TYR A 122 -7.21 0.67 18.34
N ASP A 123 -6.55 0.89 19.48
CA ASP A 123 -7.14 1.55 20.64
C ASP A 123 -7.64 2.96 20.23
N PRO A 124 -8.92 3.28 20.47
CA PRO A 124 -9.46 4.59 20.13
C PRO A 124 -8.80 5.74 20.91
N ASN A 125 -8.12 5.46 22.03
CA ASN A 125 -7.37 6.47 22.79
C ASN A 125 -5.96 6.73 22.20
N HIS A 126 -5.45 5.88 21.32
CA HIS A 126 -4.19 6.11 20.61
C HIS A 126 -4.45 6.81 19.29
N VAL A 127 -3.96 8.03 19.17
CA VAL A 127 -4.05 8.80 17.94
C VAL A 127 -3.15 8.17 16.87
N ILE A 128 -3.67 8.06 15.64
CA ILE A 128 -2.94 7.50 14.50
C ILE A 128 -2.60 8.57 13.46
N ILE A 129 -1.62 8.27 12.59
CA ILE A 129 -1.11 9.22 11.59
C ILE A 129 -2.20 9.94 10.78
N PRO A 130 -3.23 9.26 10.23
CA PRO A 130 -4.27 9.97 9.47
C PRO A 130 -5.04 10.99 10.30
N GLU A 131 -5.30 10.71 11.57
CA GLU A 131 -6.00 11.64 12.48
C GLU A 131 -5.18 12.91 12.73
N ILE A 132 -3.85 12.73 12.96
CA ILE A 132 -2.91 13.85 13.16
C ILE A 132 -2.87 14.74 11.91
N LEU A 133 -2.67 14.14 10.74
CA LEU A 133 -2.54 14.91 9.51
C LEU A 133 -3.86 15.57 9.11
N LYS A 134 -4.98 14.90 9.30
CA LYS A 134 -6.31 15.50 9.09
C LYS A 134 -6.56 16.69 10.01
N ALA A 135 -6.21 16.61 11.30
CA ALA A 135 -6.29 17.73 12.24
C ALA A 135 -5.40 18.90 11.82
N ASN A 136 -4.34 18.62 11.04
CA ASN A 136 -3.44 19.62 10.46
C ASN A 136 -3.85 20.08 9.05
N GLY A 137 -5.07 19.78 8.59
CA GLY A 137 -5.64 20.28 7.35
C GLY A 137 -5.36 19.45 6.10
N TYR A 138 -4.81 18.25 6.24
CA TYR A 138 -4.62 17.33 5.13
C TYR A 138 -5.95 16.68 4.71
N GLN A 139 -6.12 16.45 3.41
CA GLN A 139 -7.07 15.49 2.88
C GLN A 139 -6.46 14.09 3.01
N THR A 140 -7.26 13.10 3.40
CA THR A 140 -6.74 11.76 3.68
C THR A 140 -7.42 10.71 2.83
N GLY A 141 -6.64 9.92 2.10
CA GLY A 141 -7.12 8.77 1.34
C GLY A 141 -6.32 7.53 1.66
N MET A 142 -7.01 6.38 1.74
CA MET A 142 -6.35 5.09 1.93
C MET A 142 -6.94 4.05 1.01
N PHE A 143 -6.06 3.31 0.31
CA PHE A 143 -6.43 2.35 -0.72
C PHE A 143 -5.66 1.04 -0.52
N GLY A 144 -6.39 -0.03 -0.20
CA GLY A 144 -5.84 -1.36 0.05
C GLY A 144 -6.19 -1.95 1.41
N LYS A 145 -5.22 -2.62 2.05
CA LYS A 145 -5.39 -3.39 3.28
C LYS A 145 -5.31 -2.50 4.52
N TRP A 146 -6.39 -2.46 5.32
CA TRP A 146 -6.47 -1.73 6.59
C TRP A 146 -5.80 -2.49 7.74
N ALA A 147 -6.27 -3.69 8.04
CA ALA A 147 -5.75 -4.57 9.10
C ALA A 147 -5.72 -4.00 10.53
N GLY A 148 -6.51 -2.98 10.81
CA GLY A 148 -6.55 -2.31 12.12
C GLY A 148 -7.93 -2.30 12.77
N GLY A 149 -8.73 -3.35 12.55
CA GLY A 149 -10.08 -3.49 13.08
C GLY A 149 -10.94 -4.45 12.28
N TYR A 150 -12.23 -4.40 12.50
CA TYR A 150 -13.26 -5.18 11.79
C TYR A 150 -14.48 -4.32 11.52
N GLU A 151 -15.33 -4.73 10.57
CA GLU A 151 -16.56 -4.01 10.25
C GLU A 151 -17.44 -3.83 11.50
N GLY A 152 -17.78 -2.58 11.81
CA GLY A 152 -18.55 -2.21 12.98
C GLY A 152 -17.72 -1.93 14.25
N SER A 153 -16.40 -2.12 14.22
CA SER A 153 -15.53 -1.70 15.33
C SER A 153 -15.38 -0.17 15.38
N GLU A 154 -14.82 0.34 16.47
CA GLU A 154 -14.47 1.76 16.61
C GLU A 154 -13.18 2.13 15.85
N SER A 155 -12.56 1.16 15.19
CA SER A 155 -11.31 1.34 14.44
C SER A 155 -11.48 0.99 12.95
N THR A 156 -12.53 1.48 12.32
CA THR A 156 -12.71 1.47 10.87
C THR A 156 -12.15 2.75 10.25
N PRO A 157 -11.71 2.78 8.99
CA PRO A 157 -11.08 3.95 8.35
C PRO A 157 -11.89 5.24 8.49
N ASP A 158 -13.21 5.18 8.33
CA ASP A 158 -14.14 6.31 8.46
C ASP A 158 -14.12 6.99 9.84
N LYS A 159 -13.84 6.20 10.90
CA LYS A 159 -13.72 6.66 12.28
C LYS A 159 -12.31 7.10 12.66
N ARG A 160 -11.31 6.72 11.89
CA ARG A 160 -9.88 6.90 12.19
C ARG A 160 -9.19 7.88 11.23
N GLY A 161 -9.89 8.96 10.89
CA GLY A 161 -9.28 10.09 10.20
C GLY A 161 -9.13 9.94 8.68
N ILE A 162 -9.65 8.89 8.04
CA ILE A 162 -9.63 8.71 6.59
C ILE A 162 -10.89 9.35 5.98
N ASP A 163 -10.71 10.15 4.92
CA ASP A 163 -11.80 10.78 4.18
C ASP A 163 -12.30 9.92 3.02
N GLU A 164 -11.41 9.18 2.35
CA GLU A 164 -11.71 8.29 1.25
C GLU A 164 -11.01 6.95 1.45
N PHE A 165 -11.78 5.86 1.39
CA PHE A 165 -11.26 4.50 1.55
C PHE A 165 -11.82 3.58 0.47
N PHE A 166 -10.96 2.74 -0.12
CA PHE A 166 -11.38 1.62 -0.95
C PHE A 166 -10.38 0.47 -0.80
N GLY A 167 -10.86 -0.70 -0.35
CA GLY A 167 -9.97 -1.85 -0.13
C GLY A 167 -10.56 -2.87 0.84
N TYR A 168 -9.73 -3.38 1.73
CA TYR A 168 -10.06 -4.44 2.67
C TYR A 168 -10.00 -3.95 4.11
N ILE A 169 -11.06 -4.12 4.88
CA ILE A 169 -11.01 -3.97 6.35
C ILE A 169 -10.26 -5.17 6.94
N CYS A 170 -10.62 -6.38 6.51
CA CYS A 170 -10.05 -7.63 6.98
C CYS A 170 -8.77 -7.98 6.20
N GLN A 171 -7.64 -8.17 6.92
CA GLN A 171 -6.40 -8.59 6.27
C GLN A 171 -6.48 -10.00 5.70
N PHE A 172 -7.23 -10.91 6.32
CA PHE A 172 -7.40 -12.26 5.79
C PHE A 172 -8.09 -12.25 4.43
N GLN A 173 -9.15 -11.43 4.27
CA GLN A 173 -9.80 -11.24 2.99
C GLN A 173 -8.87 -10.64 1.93
N ALA A 174 -7.91 -9.83 2.35
CA ALA A 174 -6.94 -9.21 1.46
C ALA A 174 -5.98 -10.23 0.79
N HIS A 175 -5.88 -11.44 1.33
CA HIS A 175 -5.11 -12.53 0.72
C HIS A 175 -5.82 -13.15 -0.51
N LEU A 176 -7.09 -12.80 -0.73
CA LEU A 176 -7.89 -13.25 -1.86
C LEU A 176 -7.93 -12.14 -2.92
N TYR A 177 -7.22 -12.32 -4.01
CA TYR A 177 -7.15 -11.30 -5.07
C TYR A 177 -8.40 -11.20 -5.93
N TYR A 178 -9.30 -12.18 -5.82
CA TYR A 178 -10.61 -12.17 -6.46
C TYR A 178 -11.70 -12.33 -5.40
N PRO A 179 -11.84 -11.38 -4.45
CA PRO A 179 -12.79 -11.49 -3.35
C PRO A 179 -14.23 -11.33 -3.82
N ASN A 180 -15.18 -11.64 -2.94
CA ASN A 180 -16.61 -11.43 -3.19
C ASN A 180 -17.03 -9.97 -3.08
N PHE A 181 -16.30 -9.18 -2.30
CA PHE A 181 -16.56 -7.74 -2.12
C PHE A 181 -15.29 -7.00 -1.69
N LEU A 182 -15.31 -5.70 -1.83
CA LEU A 182 -14.39 -4.76 -1.21
C LEU A 182 -15.16 -3.79 -0.30
N ASN A 183 -14.45 -3.09 0.56
CA ASN A 183 -15.03 -2.06 1.42
C ASN A 183 -14.76 -0.67 0.84
N SER A 184 -15.73 0.22 0.98
CA SER A 184 -15.66 1.59 0.49
C SER A 184 -16.19 2.57 1.53
N TYR A 185 -15.59 3.75 1.57
CA TYR A 185 -16.09 4.90 2.31
C TYR A 185 -15.66 6.19 1.60
N SER A 186 -16.58 7.13 1.46
CA SER A 186 -16.30 8.45 0.93
C SER A 186 -17.05 9.52 1.73
N ARG A 187 -16.30 10.35 2.44
CA ARG A 187 -16.83 11.52 3.13
C ARG A 187 -17.44 12.52 2.15
N SER A 188 -16.80 12.70 1.00
CA SER A 188 -17.24 13.63 -0.03
C SER A 188 -18.58 13.25 -0.66
N LEU A 189 -18.90 11.95 -0.67
CA LEU A 189 -20.19 11.43 -1.12
C LEU A 189 -21.24 11.34 0.01
N GLY A 190 -20.87 11.72 1.23
CA GLY A 190 -21.78 11.72 2.38
C GLY A 190 -22.05 10.34 2.97
N ASP A 191 -21.17 9.36 2.75
CA ASP A 191 -21.28 8.03 3.35
C ASP A 191 -21.33 8.14 4.89
N LYS A 192 -22.19 7.36 5.53
CA LYS A 192 -22.36 7.34 7.00
C LYS A 192 -21.40 6.38 7.71
N GLY A 193 -20.67 5.57 6.96
CA GLY A 193 -19.70 4.60 7.42
C GLY A 193 -19.22 3.74 6.27
N VAL A 194 -18.31 2.83 6.58
CA VAL A 194 -17.82 1.85 5.60
C VAL A 194 -18.97 0.97 5.11
N LYS A 195 -19.03 0.76 3.80
CA LYS A 195 -19.99 -0.11 3.11
C LYS A 195 -19.27 -1.14 2.25
N ARG A 196 -19.94 -2.25 1.95
CA ARG A 196 -19.45 -3.28 1.02
C ARG A 196 -19.82 -2.94 -0.41
N VAL A 197 -18.88 -3.15 -1.30
CA VAL A 197 -19.08 -3.13 -2.76
C VAL A 197 -18.93 -4.56 -3.26
N VAL A 198 -20.03 -5.16 -3.63
CA VAL A 198 -20.09 -6.56 -4.10
C VAL A 198 -19.47 -6.64 -5.51
N LEU A 199 -18.68 -7.68 -5.76
CA LEU A 199 -18.05 -7.96 -7.04
C LEU A 199 -18.82 -9.10 -7.72
N GLU A 200 -19.84 -8.73 -8.47
CA GLU A 200 -20.82 -9.68 -9.07
C GLU A 200 -20.13 -10.71 -9.96
N ASP A 201 -19.12 -10.33 -10.73
CA ASP A 201 -18.35 -11.24 -11.58
C ASP A 201 -17.57 -12.30 -10.77
N ASN A 202 -17.26 -11.99 -9.50
CA ASN A 202 -16.56 -12.93 -8.63
C ASN A 202 -17.54 -13.85 -7.90
N ILE A 203 -18.65 -13.33 -7.35
CA ILE A 203 -19.61 -14.15 -6.59
C ILE A 203 -20.33 -15.18 -7.46
N ALA A 204 -20.34 -15.00 -8.78
CA ALA A 204 -20.90 -15.96 -9.72
C ALA A 204 -20.15 -17.31 -9.73
N TYR A 205 -18.92 -17.35 -9.17
CA TYR A 205 -18.07 -18.55 -9.17
C TYR A 205 -17.55 -18.86 -7.76
N PRO A 206 -17.30 -20.15 -7.44
CA PRO A 206 -16.70 -20.55 -6.17
C PRO A 206 -15.35 -19.86 -5.90
N MET A 207 -15.05 -19.62 -4.63
CA MET A 207 -13.77 -19.01 -4.22
C MET A 207 -12.59 -19.98 -4.28
N PHE A 208 -12.86 -21.28 -4.37
CA PHE A 208 -11.85 -22.34 -4.39
C PHE A 208 -12.17 -23.38 -5.44
N GLY A 209 -11.12 -24.08 -5.88
CA GLY A 209 -11.19 -25.12 -6.86
C GLY A 209 -11.13 -24.64 -8.30
N ASP A 210 -11.50 -25.51 -9.25
CA ASP A 210 -11.25 -25.28 -10.68
C ASP A 210 -11.97 -24.05 -11.25
N ASP A 211 -13.13 -23.73 -10.71
CA ASP A 211 -13.93 -22.59 -11.17
C ASP A 211 -13.44 -21.23 -10.66
N TYR A 212 -12.48 -21.19 -9.72
CA TYR A 212 -11.87 -19.97 -9.25
C TYR A 212 -11.24 -19.15 -10.39
N SER A 213 -10.64 -19.80 -11.37
CA SER A 213 -10.03 -19.15 -12.53
C SER A 213 -10.99 -18.34 -13.41
N LYS A 214 -12.31 -18.53 -13.23
CA LYS A 214 -13.35 -17.80 -13.96
C LYS A 214 -13.69 -16.45 -13.34
N ARG A 215 -13.24 -16.17 -12.11
CA ARG A 215 -13.40 -14.89 -11.46
C ARG A 215 -12.60 -13.82 -12.20
N GLN A 216 -13.17 -12.63 -12.39
CA GLN A 216 -12.63 -11.61 -13.28
C GLN A 216 -12.19 -10.33 -12.56
N SER A 217 -12.90 -9.97 -11.50
CA SER A 217 -12.63 -8.71 -10.79
C SER A 217 -11.41 -8.83 -9.88
N TYR A 218 -10.24 -8.52 -10.44
CA TYR A 218 -8.96 -8.53 -9.73
C TYR A 218 -8.85 -7.31 -8.82
N SER A 219 -8.86 -7.55 -7.53
CA SER A 219 -8.96 -6.50 -6.51
C SER A 219 -7.81 -5.50 -6.50
N ALA A 220 -6.59 -5.95 -6.80
CA ALA A 220 -5.44 -5.06 -6.82
C ALA A 220 -5.56 -3.98 -7.90
N ASP A 221 -6.04 -4.35 -9.11
CA ASP A 221 -6.30 -3.39 -10.19
C ASP A 221 -7.45 -2.44 -9.81
N LEU A 222 -8.53 -2.94 -9.21
CA LEU A 222 -9.66 -2.12 -8.77
C LEU A 222 -9.26 -1.11 -7.70
N ILE A 223 -8.49 -1.55 -6.70
CA ILE A 223 -7.98 -0.69 -5.64
C ILE A 223 -7.06 0.39 -6.24
N HIS A 224 -6.19 0.01 -7.15
CA HIS A 224 -5.29 0.95 -7.82
C HIS A 224 -6.03 1.98 -8.67
N GLN A 225 -7.05 1.56 -9.42
CA GLN A 225 -7.90 2.48 -10.20
C GLN A 225 -8.60 3.52 -9.30
N HIS A 226 -9.15 3.10 -8.16
CA HIS A 226 -9.74 4.02 -7.18
C HIS A 226 -8.70 4.97 -6.57
N ALA A 227 -7.51 4.46 -6.27
CA ALA A 227 -6.38 5.26 -5.80
C ALA A 227 -5.99 6.36 -6.79
N LEU A 228 -5.85 6.01 -8.08
CA LEU A 228 -5.54 6.99 -9.13
C LEU A 228 -6.67 7.99 -9.35
N GLN A 229 -7.94 7.56 -9.31
CA GLN A 229 -9.08 8.46 -9.40
C GLN A 229 -9.09 9.50 -8.27
N TRP A 230 -8.78 9.07 -7.04
CA TRP A 230 -8.64 9.97 -5.90
C TRP A 230 -7.44 10.90 -6.07
N LEU A 231 -6.28 10.40 -6.45
CA LEU A 231 -5.07 11.19 -6.64
C LEU A 231 -5.24 12.26 -7.73
N LYS A 232 -5.95 11.93 -8.82
CA LYS A 232 -6.27 12.88 -9.90
C LYS A 232 -7.16 14.04 -9.45
N LYS A 233 -7.90 13.91 -8.35
CA LYS A 233 -8.73 14.99 -7.78
C LYS A 233 -7.93 15.94 -6.89
N GLN A 234 -6.72 15.56 -6.46
CA GLN A 234 -5.91 16.41 -5.56
C GLN A 234 -5.39 17.65 -6.30
N THR A 235 -5.19 18.74 -5.56
CA THR A 235 -4.71 20.04 -6.07
C THR A 235 -3.59 20.58 -5.19
N ALA A 236 -2.85 21.58 -5.68
CA ALA A 236 -1.78 22.21 -4.92
C ALA A 236 -2.28 23.08 -3.75
N ASP A 237 -3.57 23.43 -3.74
CA ASP A 237 -4.13 24.36 -2.72
C ASP A 237 -4.27 23.71 -1.34
N LYS A 238 -4.35 22.39 -1.29
CA LYS A 238 -4.62 21.66 -0.07
C LYS A 238 -3.71 20.43 0.02
N PRO A 239 -2.90 20.29 1.11
CA PRO A 239 -2.05 19.14 1.27
C PRO A 239 -2.86 17.86 1.44
N PHE A 240 -2.31 16.74 1.01
CA PHE A 240 -2.96 15.44 1.14
C PHE A 240 -2.01 14.36 1.66
N LEU A 241 -2.61 13.36 2.33
CA LEU A 241 -2.00 12.10 2.68
C LEU A 241 -2.68 10.99 1.87
N GLY A 242 -1.94 10.35 0.98
CA GLY A 242 -2.36 9.14 0.28
C GLY A 242 -1.61 7.92 0.84
N ILE A 243 -2.34 6.97 1.40
CA ILE A 243 -1.80 5.70 1.91
C ILE A 243 -2.25 4.58 0.98
N PHE A 244 -1.30 3.96 0.28
CA PHE A 244 -1.56 2.91 -0.69
C PHE A 244 -0.99 1.60 -0.14
N THR A 245 -1.84 0.76 0.44
CA THR A 245 -1.46 -0.48 1.12
C THR A 245 -1.81 -1.69 0.28
N TYR A 246 -1.03 -1.89 -0.79
CA TYR A 246 -1.21 -3.02 -1.70
C TYR A 246 -0.90 -4.36 -1.01
N THR A 247 -1.71 -5.37 -1.27
CA THR A 247 -1.46 -6.72 -0.77
C THR A 247 -0.34 -7.43 -1.54
N LEU A 248 -0.06 -7.00 -2.78
CA LEU A 248 1.02 -7.53 -3.58
C LEU A 248 2.38 -7.39 -2.85
N PRO A 249 3.26 -8.41 -2.86
CA PRO A 249 3.14 -9.75 -3.46
C PRO A 249 2.78 -10.86 -2.45
N HIS A 250 2.02 -10.58 -1.40
CA HIS A 250 1.56 -11.58 -0.43
C HIS A 250 0.84 -12.76 -1.12
N ALA A 251 0.89 -13.95 -0.56
CA ALA A 251 0.05 -15.07 -0.98
C ALA A 251 -1.46 -14.73 -0.76
N GLU A 252 -2.41 -15.28 -1.55
CA GLU A 252 -2.15 -16.31 -2.59
C GLU A 252 -1.42 -15.71 -3.80
N LEU A 253 -0.66 -16.55 -4.52
CA LEU A 253 0.03 -16.10 -5.72
C LEU A 253 -0.96 -16.11 -6.90
N ALA A 254 -1.65 -15.01 -7.09
CA ALA A 254 -2.67 -14.87 -8.11
C ALA A 254 -2.46 -13.61 -8.94
N GLN A 255 -2.47 -13.82 -10.26
CA GLN A 255 -2.36 -12.77 -11.28
C GLN A 255 -3.43 -12.96 -12.36
N PRO A 256 -3.92 -11.90 -12.98
CA PRO A 256 -4.65 -12.01 -14.23
C PRO A 256 -3.85 -12.76 -15.28
N ASN A 257 -4.54 -13.58 -16.08
CA ASN A 257 -3.89 -14.31 -17.17
C ASN A 257 -3.66 -13.40 -18.39
N ASP A 258 -2.75 -12.45 -18.24
CA ASP A 258 -2.44 -11.41 -19.20
C ASP A 258 -1.03 -11.55 -19.81
N SER A 259 -0.63 -10.55 -20.59
CA SER A 259 0.68 -10.52 -21.23
C SER A 259 1.85 -10.49 -20.24
N LEU A 260 1.66 -9.89 -19.05
CA LEU A 260 2.69 -9.83 -18.03
C LEU A 260 2.96 -11.22 -17.43
N LEU A 261 1.90 -11.93 -17.04
CA LEU A 261 2.05 -13.31 -16.58
C LEU A 261 2.61 -14.22 -17.67
N ALA A 262 2.16 -14.05 -18.93
CA ALA A 262 2.69 -14.80 -20.05
C ALA A 262 4.20 -14.54 -20.30
N PHE A 263 4.67 -13.32 -20.07
CA PHE A 263 6.09 -12.98 -20.11
C PHE A 263 6.89 -13.79 -19.09
N TYR A 264 6.46 -13.84 -17.83
CA TYR A 264 7.18 -14.57 -16.79
C TYR A 264 7.06 -16.08 -16.93
N LYS A 265 5.94 -16.63 -17.41
CA LYS A 265 5.82 -18.06 -17.76
C LYS A 265 6.87 -18.49 -18.81
N ARG A 266 7.15 -17.66 -19.79
CA ARG A 266 8.22 -17.94 -20.76
C ARG A 266 9.63 -17.83 -20.15
N ARG A 267 9.81 -16.90 -19.20
CA ARG A 267 11.09 -16.69 -18.50
C ARG A 267 11.41 -17.83 -17.53
N PHE A 268 10.41 -18.42 -16.92
CA PHE A 268 10.50 -19.53 -15.96
C PHE A 268 9.80 -20.79 -16.52
N PHE A 269 10.27 -21.27 -17.67
CA PHE A 269 9.60 -22.37 -18.40
C PHE A 269 9.62 -23.72 -17.65
N THR A 270 10.49 -23.91 -16.64
CA THR A 270 10.54 -25.09 -15.77
C THR A 270 9.99 -24.79 -14.37
N ASP A 271 9.01 -23.92 -14.29
CA ASP A 271 8.48 -23.41 -13.03
C ASP A 271 7.76 -24.47 -12.19
N LYS A 272 7.65 -24.20 -10.88
CA LYS A 272 7.04 -25.07 -9.90
C LYS A 272 5.51 -24.96 -9.90
N THR A 273 4.86 -26.04 -9.47
CA THR A 273 3.45 -26.04 -9.10
C THR A 273 3.34 -26.27 -7.59
N TRP A 274 2.52 -25.46 -6.95
CA TRP A 274 2.14 -25.66 -5.57
C TRP A 274 0.69 -26.17 -5.51
N GLY A 275 0.48 -27.35 -4.90
CA GLY A 275 -0.81 -28.05 -4.93
C GLY A 275 -1.88 -27.48 -4.00
N GLY A 276 -1.60 -26.39 -3.29
CA GLY A 276 -2.45 -25.93 -2.21
C GLY A 276 -2.28 -26.77 -0.94
N GLN A 277 -2.80 -26.26 0.16
CA GLN A 277 -2.99 -27.01 1.39
C GLN A 277 -4.37 -26.69 1.93
N GLU A 278 -5.15 -27.70 2.29
CA GLU A 278 -6.47 -27.48 2.91
C GLU A 278 -6.42 -26.56 4.13
N ALA A 279 -5.33 -26.65 4.91
CA ALA A 279 -5.10 -25.80 6.09
C ALA A 279 -4.63 -24.39 5.74
N SER A 280 -4.08 -24.12 4.54
CA SER A 280 -3.48 -22.83 4.18
C SER A 280 -4.48 -21.79 3.66
N ARG A 281 -5.71 -22.22 3.33
CA ARG A 281 -6.76 -21.34 2.82
C ARG A 281 -6.43 -20.67 1.47
N TYR A 282 -5.49 -21.22 0.71
CA TYR A 282 -5.05 -20.71 -0.59
C TYR A 282 -5.31 -21.72 -1.69
N ASN A 283 -5.66 -21.24 -2.86
CA ASN A 283 -5.84 -22.09 -4.05
C ASN A 283 -4.49 -22.65 -4.50
N ALA A 284 -4.54 -23.81 -5.19
CA ALA A 284 -3.39 -24.36 -5.88
C ALA A 284 -2.86 -23.36 -6.92
N VAL A 285 -1.55 -23.27 -7.07
CA VAL A 285 -0.89 -22.32 -7.96
C VAL A 285 0.00 -23.07 -8.94
N VAL A 286 -0.25 -22.85 -10.22
CA VAL A 286 0.64 -23.29 -11.30
C VAL A 286 1.59 -22.14 -11.66
N HIS A 287 2.87 -22.44 -11.88
CA HIS A 287 3.89 -21.44 -12.19
C HIS A 287 4.11 -20.42 -11.05
N THR A 288 4.48 -20.90 -9.87
CA THR A 288 4.62 -20.08 -8.65
C THR A 288 5.61 -18.92 -8.81
N HIS A 289 6.78 -19.17 -9.43
CA HIS A 289 7.77 -18.11 -9.65
C HIS A 289 7.28 -17.07 -10.66
N ALA A 290 6.59 -17.50 -11.72
CA ALA A 290 6.02 -16.58 -12.70
C ALA A 290 4.92 -15.71 -12.11
N GLN A 291 4.02 -16.30 -11.31
CA GLN A 291 2.99 -15.57 -10.58
C GLN A 291 3.60 -14.52 -9.67
N PHE A 292 4.53 -14.92 -8.79
CA PHE A 292 5.19 -14.02 -7.85
C PHE A 292 5.91 -12.86 -8.53
N ALA A 293 6.71 -13.15 -9.56
CA ALA A 293 7.44 -12.12 -10.30
C ALA A 293 6.49 -11.14 -11.02
N ALA A 294 5.38 -11.65 -11.57
CA ALA A 294 4.37 -10.82 -12.21
C ALA A 294 3.65 -9.91 -11.19
N MET A 295 3.40 -10.41 -9.97
CA MET A 295 2.80 -9.59 -8.88
C MET A 295 3.68 -8.39 -8.54
N ILE A 296 5.00 -8.57 -8.41
CA ILE A 296 5.92 -7.48 -8.09
C ILE A 296 6.03 -6.49 -9.27
N THR A 297 6.14 -6.98 -10.49
CA THR A 297 6.21 -6.09 -11.66
C THR A 297 4.90 -5.32 -11.88
N ARG A 298 3.74 -5.90 -11.54
CA ARG A 298 2.46 -5.18 -11.54
C ARG A 298 2.44 -4.08 -10.49
N LEU A 299 2.91 -4.36 -9.29
CA LEU A 299 3.06 -3.35 -8.23
C LEU A 299 4.01 -2.23 -8.66
N ASP A 300 5.12 -2.56 -9.31
CA ASP A 300 6.04 -1.58 -9.89
C ASP A 300 5.36 -0.65 -10.90
N ALA A 301 4.50 -1.21 -11.76
CA ALA A 301 3.71 -0.42 -12.69
C ALA A 301 2.76 0.54 -11.95
N TYR A 302 2.10 0.10 -10.87
CA TYR A 302 1.25 0.97 -10.05
C TYR A 302 2.05 2.14 -9.44
N VAL A 303 3.26 1.89 -8.94
CA VAL A 303 4.13 2.96 -8.43
C VAL A 303 4.46 3.95 -9.54
N GLY A 304 4.78 3.47 -10.74
CA GLY A 304 5.03 4.32 -11.91
C GLY A 304 3.83 5.19 -12.28
N GLU A 305 2.63 4.64 -12.26
CA GLU A 305 1.39 5.37 -12.55
C GLU A 305 1.09 6.45 -11.50
N ILE A 306 1.29 6.16 -10.21
CA ILE A 306 1.16 7.15 -9.12
C ILE A 306 2.11 8.32 -9.34
N VAL A 307 3.40 8.04 -9.54
CA VAL A 307 4.42 9.08 -9.77
C VAL A 307 4.10 9.91 -11.02
N ASN A 308 3.63 9.24 -12.08
CA ASN A 308 3.26 9.91 -13.33
C ASN A 308 2.05 10.85 -13.12
N VAL A 309 1.03 10.46 -12.35
CA VAL A 309 -0.10 11.34 -12.02
C VAL A 309 0.37 12.56 -11.24
N LEU A 310 1.27 12.40 -10.27
CA LEU A 310 1.84 13.54 -9.53
C LEU A 310 2.53 14.52 -10.48
N LYS A 311 3.38 14.03 -11.38
CA LYS A 311 4.07 14.85 -12.40
C LYS A 311 3.10 15.55 -13.35
N GLN A 312 2.14 14.83 -13.90
CA GLN A 312 1.14 15.41 -14.81
C GLN A 312 0.32 16.53 -14.16
N LYS A 313 0.17 16.49 -12.84
CA LYS A 313 -0.56 17.52 -12.08
C LYS A 313 0.34 18.63 -11.53
N GLY A 314 1.66 18.55 -11.72
CA GLY A 314 2.63 19.48 -11.14
C GLY A 314 2.64 19.46 -9.61
N LEU A 315 2.43 18.27 -9.02
CA LEU A 315 2.40 18.07 -7.57
C LEU A 315 3.69 17.41 -7.05
N ASP A 316 4.52 16.89 -7.93
CA ASP A 316 5.71 16.10 -7.59
C ASP A 316 6.78 16.92 -6.84
N ASP A 317 6.98 18.20 -7.18
CA ASP A 317 7.95 19.07 -6.50
C ASP A 317 7.65 19.30 -5.01
N ASN A 318 6.39 19.15 -4.58
CA ASN A 318 5.97 19.31 -3.19
C ASN A 318 5.32 18.04 -2.63
N THR A 319 5.76 16.86 -3.08
CA THR A 319 5.25 15.57 -2.61
C THR A 319 6.38 14.66 -2.15
N ILE A 320 6.28 14.17 -0.91
CA ILE A 320 7.13 13.11 -0.39
C ILE A 320 6.51 11.77 -0.80
N VAL A 321 7.23 10.99 -1.62
CA VAL A 321 6.83 9.64 -2.01
C VAL A 321 7.68 8.64 -1.25
N ILE A 322 7.04 7.75 -0.48
CA ILE A 322 7.70 6.70 0.31
C ILE A 322 7.21 5.35 -0.21
N PHE A 323 8.15 4.47 -0.55
CA PHE A 323 7.87 3.06 -0.87
C PHE A 323 8.51 2.15 0.18
N THR A 324 7.75 1.19 0.71
CA THR A 324 8.20 0.24 1.74
C THR A 324 7.39 -1.05 1.72
N SER A 325 7.83 -2.06 2.48
CA SER A 325 7.03 -3.25 2.83
C SER A 325 6.62 -3.20 4.29
N ASP A 326 5.51 -3.86 4.65
CA ASP A 326 5.10 -3.96 6.05
C ASP A 326 5.96 -4.92 6.86
N ASN A 327 6.49 -5.98 6.24
CA ASN A 327 7.47 -6.91 6.83
C ASN A 327 8.35 -7.54 5.73
N GLY A 328 9.20 -8.48 6.12
CA GLY A 328 10.09 -9.20 5.22
C GLY A 328 9.38 -10.31 4.43
N PRO A 329 10.15 -11.11 3.66
CA PRO A 329 9.62 -12.15 2.79
C PRO A 329 9.01 -13.31 3.58
N HIS A 330 8.23 -14.13 2.90
CA HIS A 330 7.36 -15.14 3.44
C HIS A 330 7.32 -16.38 2.54
N GLU A 331 6.95 -17.54 3.06
CA GLU A 331 6.92 -18.83 2.35
C GLU A 331 5.51 -19.33 2.03
N GLU A 332 4.43 -18.62 2.42
CA GLU A 332 3.06 -19.08 2.22
C GLU A 332 2.67 -19.16 0.75
N GLY A 333 1.68 -20.03 0.45
CA GLY A 333 1.04 -20.11 -0.85
C GLY A 333 1.95 -20.51 -2.00
N GLY A 334 3.09 -21.15 -1.71
CA GLY A 334 4.06 -21.58 -2.71
C GLY A 334 5.11 -20.51 -3.07
N ALA A 335 5.18 -19.41 -2.35
CA ALA A 335 6.27 -18.45 -2.47
C ALA A 335 7.61 -19.13 -2.15
N ASP A 336 8.66 -18.78 -2.90
CA ASP A 336 10.00 -19.38 -2.77
C ASP A 336 11.04 -18.28 -2.50
N PRO A 337 11.28 -17.93 -1.22
CA PRO A 337 12.24 -16.90 -0.86
C PRO A 337 13.65 -17.20 -1.31
N SER A 338 14.03 -18.48 -1.33
CA SER A 338 15.39 -18.91 -1.69
C SER A 338 15.66 -18.75 -3.19
N PHE A 339 14.69 -19.05 -4.04
CA PHE A 339 14.83 -18.92 -5.50
C PHE A 339 15.15 -17.48 -5.93
N PHE A 340 14.47 -16.52 -5.35
CA PHE A 340 14.65 -15.10 -5.66
C PHE A 340 15.70 -14.39 -4.78
N ASN A 341 16.30 -15.09 -3.79
CA ASN A 341 17.18 -14.47 -2.78
C ASN A 341 16.50 -13.26 -2.10
N ARG A 342 15.25 -13.47 -1.67
CA ARG A 342 14.35 -12.40 -1.22
C ARG A 342 14.84 -11.67 0.04
N ASP A 343 15.60 -12.35 0.92
CA ASP A 343 16.24 -11.74 2.08
C ASP A 343 17.39 -10.79 1.67
N GLY A 344 17.99 -11.02 0.50
CA GLY A 344 19.11 -10.24 0.01
C GLY A 344 20.31 -10.32 0.97
N LYS A 345 20.68 -9.16 1.53
CA LYS A 345 21.77 -9.04 2.51
C LYS A 345 21.28 -8.97 3.96
N LEU A 346 19.98 -8.89 4.17
CA LEU A 346 19.37 -8.80 5.51
C LEU A 346 18.96 -10.19 5.96
N ARG A 347 19.62 -10.72 6.99
CA ARG A 347 19.30 -11.99 7.63
C ARG A 347 19.23 -11.80 9.14
#